data_762996344df7027f29260505fb15c518
#
_entry.id   762996344df7027f29260505fb15c518
#
_cell.length_a   1.000
_cell.length_b   1.000
_cell.length_c   1.000
_cell.angle_alpha   90.00
_cell.angle_beta   90.00
_cell.angle_gamma   90.00
#
_symmetry.space_group_name_H-M   'P 1'
#
loop_
_entity.id
_entity.type
_entity.pdbx_description
1 polymer ?
#
loop_
_entity_poly.entity_id
_entity_poly.type
_entity_poly.pdbx_seq_one_letter_code
_entity_poly.pdbx_strand_id
1 'polypeptide(L)'
;MILTIVIVVLVIILLAASIRVVPEYQRLIVFRLGRCVGERGPGLVLLIPIIDRAVMVDLREQVREIPTQTSITKDNAPIAIDFLWFYKVMEPTKTVLQVGNFELAAQGIATTTLRSVIGSILLDSVLSEREQINNALRTRLDEVTERWGVKVTNVEIREIVPPRDVQDAMNRQLSAERNRRAVVTESLGTREAAINVAEGQKQSAILQAEGTRQAQVLNAEGYAQALENIYKAAKSIDSKTITLKYFDTLKDLGASPSTKYIFPMEFTSLLKDFIKGRE
;
A
#
# COMPACT_ATOMS: atom_id res chain seq x y z
N MET A 1 73.81 22.14 35.00
CA MET A 1 72.48 22.84 34.86
C MET A 1 71.84 22.57 33.49
N ILE A 2 72.48 22.87 32.36
CA ILE A 2 71.83 22.67 31.01
C ILE A 2 71.49 21.20 30.75
N LEU A 3 72.39 20.25 31.06
CA LEU A 3 72.16 18.78 30.88
C LEU A 3 70.97 18.28 31.74
N THR A 4 70.83 18.74 32.96
CA THR A 4 69.69 18.40 33.84
C THR A 4 68.36 18.89 33.32
N ILE A 5 68.34 20.13 32.77
CA ILE A 5 67.16 20.69 32.15
C ILE A 5 66.74 19.90 30.89
N VAL A 6 67.70 19.54 30.05
CA VAL A 6 67.49 18.74 28.86
C VAL A 6 66.89 17.33 29.20
N ILE A 7 67.42 16.66 30.23
CA ILE A 7 66.91 15.38 30.69
C ILE A 7 65.51 15.50 31.22
N VAL A 8 65.20 16.53 32.02
CA VAL A 8 63.84 16.76 32.57
C VAL A 8 62.84 17.04 31.45
N VAL A 9 63.21 17.86 30.47
CA VAL A 9 62.34 18.15 29.30
C VAL A 9 62.09 16.86 28.48
N LEU A 10 63.11 16.04 28.27
CA LEU A 10 63.01 14.78 27.54
C LEU A 10 62.09 13.78 28.26
N VAL A 11 62.22 13.69 29.61
CA VAL A 11 61.30 12.85 30.41
C VAL A 11 59.87 13.36 30.34
N ILE A 12 59.63 14.65 30.40
CA ILE A 12 58.26 15.24 30.27
C ILE A 12 57.70 14.92 28.90
N ILE A 13 58.45 15.05 27.81
CA ILE A 13 58.05 14.69 26.47
C ILE A 13 57.68 13.21 26.36
N LEU A 14 58.49 12.33 26.93
CA LEU A 14 58.26 10.90 26.96
C LEU A 14 57.02 10.56 27.77
N LEU A 15 56.77 11.19 28.91
CA LEU A 15 55.55 11.00 29.70
C LEU A 15 54.30 11.51 28.96
N ALA A 16 54.41 12.66 28.32
CA ALA A 16 53.29 13.19 27.53
C ALA A 16 52.95 12.29 26.32
N ALA A 17 53.95 11.73 25.65
CA ALA A 17 53.79 10.78 24.55
C ALA A 17 53.29 9.40 25.00
N SER A 18 53.38 9.07 26.28
CA SER A 18 52.96 7.79 26.89
C SER A 18 51.43 7.73 27.09
N ILE A 19 50.78 8.88 27.22
CA ILE A 19 49.37 8.95 27.54
C ILE A 19 48.54 9.00 26.27
N ARG A 20 47.66 8.03 26.07
CA ARG A 20 46.72 7.98 24.97
C ARG A 20 45.28 7.91 25.51
N VAL A 21 44.37 8.78 25.02
CA VAL A 21 42.96 8.73 25.32
C VAL A 21 42.28 7.91 24.26
N VAL A 22 41.55 6.86 24.67
CA VAL A 22 40.80 5.97 23.78
C VAL A 22 39.33 6.25 23.98
N PRO A 23 38.57 6.64 22.94
CA PRO A 23 37.13 6.82 23.00
C PRO A 23 36.41 5.50 23.32
N GLU A 24 35.19 5.59 23.85
CA GLU A 24 34.38 4.42 24.26
C GLU A 24 34.05 3.49 23.09
N TYR A 25 33.88 4.04 21.92
CA TYR A 25 33.56 3.29 20.69
C TYR A 25 34.79 2.70 19.98
N GLN A 26 35.99 2.85 20.54
CA GLN A 26 37.21 2.30 20.01
C GLN A 26 37.91 1.38 21.03
N ARG A 27 38.71 0.48 20.48
CA ARG A 27 39.63 -0.34 21.28
C ARG A 27 41.04 -0.23 20.73
N LEU A 28 41.97 -0.25 21.64
CA LEU A 28 43.42 -0.15 21.34
C LEU A 28 44.05 -1.51 21.47
N ILE A 29 44.56 -2.06 20.37
CA ILE A 29 45.33 -3.28 20.40
C ILE A 29 46.79 -2.91 20.50
N VAL A 30 47.44 -3.33 21.59
CA VAL A 30 48.82 -2.96 21.91
C VAL A 30 49.76 -4.08 21.54
N PHE A 31 50.77 -3.75 20.73
CA PHE A 31 51.90 -4.64 20.37
C PHE A 31 53.16 -4.15 21.07
N ARG A 32 53.73 -4.96 21.89
CA ARG A 32 54.99 -4.69 22.57
C ARG A 32 56.09 -5.54 21.94
N LEU A 33 57.07 -4.89 21.35
CA LEU A 33 58.16 -5.56 20.62
C LEU A 33 57.67 -6.65 19.66
N GLY A 34 56.55 -6.36 18.96
CA GLY A 34 55.94 -7.28 17.99
C GLY A 34 55.00 -8.35 18.58
N ARG A 35 54.92 -8.50 19.90
CA ARG A 35 53.94 -9.40 20.55
C ARG A 35 52.68 -8.65 20.94
N CYS A 36 51.52 -9.21 20.60
CA CYS A 36 50.25 -8.66 21.06
C CYS A 36 50.13 -8.85 22.58
N VAL A 37 50.03 -7.76 23.29
CA VAL A 37 49.83 -7.73 24.75
C VAL A 37 48.35 -7.82 25.11
N GLY A 38 47.49 -7.48 24.16
CA GLY A 38 46.04 -7.55 24.30
C GLY A 38 45.34 -6.25 24.01
N GLU A 39 44.06 -6.27 24.27
CA GLU A 39 43.11 -5.15 24.10
C GLU A 39 43.17 -4.23 25.32
N ARG A 40 43.21 -2.91 25.08
CA ARG A 40 43.03 -1.87 26.10
C ARG A 40 41.73 -1.15 25.86
N GLY A 41 40.94 -1.02 26.92
CA GLY A 41 39.62 -0.43 26.92
C GLY A 41 39.60 1.08 26.78
N PRO A 42 38.42 1.69 26.85
CA PRO A 42 38.28 3.13 26.77
C PRO A 42 38.87 3.84 27.98
N GLY A 43 39.23 5.10 27.79
CA GLY A 43 39.81 5.94 28.82
C GLY A 43 41.28 6.21 28.61
N LEU A 44 41.97 6.50 29.70
CA LEU A 44 43.43 6.78 29.68
C LEU A 44 44.22 5.49 29.62
N VAL A 45 44.97 5.31 28.55
CA VAL A 45 45.88 4.15 28.35
C VAL A 45 47.32 4.65 28.35
N LEU A 46 48.15 4.01 29.16
CA LEU A 46 49.57 4.25 29.21
C LEU A 46 50.29 3.31 28.23
N LEU A 47 51.00 3.87 27.28
CA LEU A 47 51.83 3.17 26.31
C LEU A 47 53.30 3.52 26.56
N ILE A 48 54.19 2.57 26.37
CA ILE A 48 55.62 2.85 26.44
C ILE A 48 56.06 3.34 25.05
N PRO A 49 56.41 4.66 24.91
CA PRO A 49 56.86 5.21 23.65
C PRO A 49 58.02 4.39 23.09
N ILE A 50 58.05 4.25 21.73
CA ILE A 50 59.09 3.51 20.99
C ILE A 50 58.93 1.97 21.08
N ILE A 51 58.54 1.41 22.22
CA ILE A 51 58.42 -0.04 22.46
C ILE A 51 57.02 -0.54 22.07
N ASP A 52 55.98 0.21 22.46
CA ASP A 52 54.57 -0.15 22.20
C ASP A 52 54.07 0.46 20.90
N ARG A 53 53.56 -0.41 20.01
CA ARG A 53 52.76 -0.01 18.84
C ARG A 53 51.28 -0.25 19.16
N ALA A 54 50.47 0.72 18.86
CA ALA A 54 49.03 0.64 19.11
C ALA A 54 48.24 0.77 17.79
N VAL A 55 47.27 -0.13 17.61
CA VAL A 55 46.33 -0.10 16.49
C VAL A 55 44.95 0.19 17.07
N MET A 56 44.31 1.23 16.60
CA MET A 56 42.93 1.55 16.99
C MET A 56 41.93 0.84 16.08
N VAL A 57 40.94 0.20 16.68
CA VAL A 57 39.82 -0.46 15.99
C VAL A 57 38.51 0.15 16.43
N ASP A 58 37.70 0.55 15.48
CA ASP A 58 36.32 1.10 15.74
C ASP A 58 35.34 -0.07 15.91
N LEU A 59 34.53 -0.02 16.95
CA LEU A 59 33.53 -1.05 17.27
C LEU A 59 32.13 -0.72 16.75
N ARG A 60 31.95 0.48 16.23
CA ARG A 60 30.66 0.88 15.66
C ARG A 60 30.37 0.07 14.41
N GLU A 61 29.10 -0.01 14.09
CA GLU A 61 28.68 -0.55 12.82
C GLU A 61 29.23 0.29 11.67
N GLN A 62 29.85 -0.37 10.72
CA GLN A 62 30.46 0.24 9.54
C GLN A 62 29.75 -0.28 8.30
N VAL A 63 29.63 0.59 7.30
CA VAL A 63 29.06 0.28 5.99
C VAL A 63 30.18 0.27 4.96
N ARG A 64 30.19 -0.74 4.12
CA ARG A 64 31.10 -0.81 2.96
C ARG A 64 30.30 -1.12 1.71
N GLU A 65 30.59 -0.35 0.69
CA GLU A 65 30.07 -0.57 -0.65
C GLU A 65 30.96 -1.55 -1.40
N ILE A 66 30.34 -2.59 -1.96
CA ILE A 66 31.01 -3.49 -2.89
C ILE A 66 30.65 -3.01 -4.31
N PRO A 67 31.64 -2.58 -5.08
CA PRO A 67 31.41 -2.06 -6.42
C PRO A 67 30.76 -3.11 -7.31
N THR A 68 30.10 -2.66 -8.35
CA THR A 68 29.39 -3.49 -9.31
C THR A 68 30.20 -4.70 -9.78
N GLN A 69 29.66 -5.89 -9.55
CA GLN A 69 30.26 -7.16 -9.95
C GLN A 69 29.36 -7.84 -10.97
N THR A 70 29.96 -8.32 -12.06
CA THR A 70 29.26 -9.17 -13.03
C THR A 70 29.21 -10.59 -12.53
N SER A 71 28.02 -11.17 -12.44
CA SER A 71 27.77 -12.56 -12.09
C SER A 71 26.84 -13.20 -13.10
N ILE A 72 26.88 -14.53 -13.21
CA ILE A 72 26.04 -15.30 -14.12
C ILE A 72 25.04 -16.08 -13.26
N THR A 73 23.77 -15.96 -13.57
CA THR A 73 22.67 -16.67 -12.90
C THR A 73 22.63 -18.14 -13.32
N LYS A 74 21.82 -18.95 -12.64
CA LYS A 74 21.63 -20.36 -12.93
C LYS A 74 21.14 -20.63 -14.36
N ASP A 75 20.35 -19.73 -14.91
CA ASP A 75 19.83 -19.76 -16.29
C ASP A 75 20.74 -19.07 -17.30
N ASN A 76 22.01 -18.89 -16.92
CA ASN A 76 23.10 -18.38 -17.77
C ASN A 76 22.92 -16.91 -18.21
N ALA A 77 22.14 -16.11 -17.51
CA ALA A 77 22.00 -14.68 -17.76
C ALA A 77 23.10 -13.91 -17.01
N PRO A 78 23.94 -13.10 -17.69
CA PRO A 78 24.90 -12.22 -17.04
C PRO A 78 24.17 -11.03 -16.43
N ILE A 79 24.41 -10.77 -15.14
CA ILE A 79 23.85 -9.61 -14.42
C ILE A 79 24.94 -8.86 -13.69
N ALA A 80 24.78 -7.54 -13.61
CA ALA A 80 25.65 -6.69 -12.81
C ALA A 80 24.94 -6.33 -11.51
N ILE A 81 25.61 -6.55 -10.38
CA ILE A 81 25.04 -6.34 -9.04
C ILE A 81 26.05 -5.57 -8.20
N ASP A 82 25.55 -4.58 -7.48
CA ASP A 82 26.24 -3.89 -6.42
C ASP A 82 25.47 -4.03 -5.11
N PHE A 83 26.16 -4.04 -4.00
CA PHE A 83 25.54 -4.18 -2.70
C PHE A 83 26.33 -3.50 -1.61
N LEU A 84 25.64 -3.17 -0.54
CA LEU A 84 26.18 -2.67 0.71
C LEU A 84 26.18 -3.79 1.73
N TRP A 85 27.22 -3.84 2.53
CA TRP A 85 27.24 -4.70 3.68
C TRP A 85 27.57 -3.92 4.95
N PHE A 86 26.85 -4.28 6.01
CA PHE A 86 26.98 -3.67 7.31
C PHE A 86 27.66 -4.66 8.23
N TYR A 87 28.71 -4.22 8.88
CA TYR A 87 29.46 -5.08 9.77
C TYR A 87 29.91 -4.35 11.03
N LYS A 88 30.13 -5.11 12.08
CA LYS A 88 30.61 -4.64 13.38
C LYS A 88 31.75 -5.53 13.84
N VAL A 89 32.82 -4.90 14.34
CA VAL A 89 33.94 -5.64 14.94
C VAL A 89 33.53 -6.05 16.35
N MET A 90 33.52 -7.37 16.59
CA MET A 90 33.20 -7.94 17.91
C MET A 90 34.45 -8.28 18.70
N GLU A 91 35.48 -8.79 18.03
CA GLU A 91 36.75 -9.17 18.62
C GLU A 91 37.91 -8.45 17.93
N PRO A 92 38.26 -7.24 18.36
CA PRO A 92 39.29 -6.40 17.70
C PRO A 92 40.64 -7.07 17.60
N THR A 93 40.99 -7.85 18.61
CA THR A 93 42.30 -8.60 18.64
C THR A 93 42.38 -9.61 17.50
N LYS A 94 41.30 -10.36 17.24
CA LYS A 94 41.30 -11.32 16.11
C LYS A 94 41.35 -10.58 14.78
N THR A 95 40.61 -9.49 14.63
CA THR A 95 40.59 -8.70 13.39
C THR A 95 41.95 -8.19 13.00
N VAL A 96 42.75 -7.74 13.97
CA VAL A 96 44.08 -7.21 13.70
C VAL A 96 45.13 -8.33 13.50
N LEU A 97 45.00 -9.47 14.20
CA LEU A 97 45.97 -10.56 14.13
C LEU A 97 45.78 -11.50 12.97
N GLN A 98 44.53 -11.76 12.56
CA GLN A 98 44.24 -12.80 11.57
C GLN A 98 44.17 -12.27 10.14
N VAL A 99 43.91 -10.96 9.96
CA VAL A 99 43.77 -10.36 8.64
C VAL A 99 44.63 -9.11 8.53
N GLY A 100 45.58 -9.11 7.58
CA GLY A 100 46.46 -7.97 7.37
C GLY A 100 45.77 -6.74 6.80
N ASN A 101 44.82 -6.96 5.89
CA ASN A 101 43.93 -5.92 5.35
C ASN A 101 42.51 -6.47 5.29
N PHE A 102 41.74 -6.19 6.32
CA PHE A 102 40.36 -6.65 6.45
C PHE A 102 39.49 -6.19 5.26
N GLU A 103 39.60 -4.91 4.84
CA GLU A 103 38.76 -4.36 3.79
C GLU A 103 38.95 -5.10 2.46
N LEU A 104 40.20 -5.34 2.07
CA LEU A 104 40.51 -6.05 0.82
C LEU A 104 40.07 -7.51 0.87
N ALA A 105 40.33 -8.20 1.99
CA ALA A 105 39.93 -9.58 2.19
C ALA A 105 38.42 -9.74 2.19
N ALA A 106 37.69 -8.84 2.87
CA ALA A 106 36.25 -8.81 2.95
C ALA A 106 35.62 -8.57 1.57
N GLN A 107 36.15 -7.62 0.79
CA GLN A 107 35.68 -7.38 -0.57
C GLN A 107 35.87 -8.63 -1.46
N GLY A 108 37.00 -9.31 -1.36
CA GLY A 108 37.24 -10.54 -2.11
C GLY A 108 36.28 -11.65 -1.77
N ILE A 109 35.99 -11.86 -0.47
CA ILE A 109 35.03 -12.85 -0.01
C ILE A 109 33.61 -12.43 -0.41
N ALA A 110 33.23 -11.18 -0.24
CA ALA A 110 31.94 -10.67 -0.64
C ALA A 110 31.66 -10.92 -2.12
N THR A 111 32.65 -10.64 -2.99
CA THR A 111 32.54 -10.86 -4.43
C THR A 111 32.38 -12.35 -4.78
N THR A 112 33.16 -13.23 -4.15
CA THR A 112 33.11 -14.68 -4.41
C THR A 112 31.81 -15.29 -3.87
N THR A 113 31.34 -14.85 -2.70
CA THR A 113 30.08 -15.27 -2.10
C THR A 113 28.90 -14.83 -2.96
N LEU A 114 28.86 -13.57 -3.42
CA LEU A 114 27.88 -13.08 -4.35
C LEU A 114 27.77 -13.98 -5.60
N ARG A 115 28.91 -14.26 -6.22
CA ARG A 115 28.98 -15.11 -7.43
C ARG A 115 28.45 -16.52 -7.16
N SER A 116 28.71 -17.08 -6.01
CA SER A 116 28.23 -18.40 -5.61
C SER A 116 26.74 -18.41 -5.38
N VAL A 117 26.20 -17.42 -4.68
CA VAL A 117 24.76 -17.30 -4.37
C VAL A 117 23.97 -17.05 -5.66
N ILE A 118 24.38 -16.08 -6.46
CA ILE A 118 23.71 -15.73 -7.72
C ILE A 118 23.76 -16.87 -8.72
N GLY A 119 24.87 -17.58 -8.83
CA GLY A 119 25.01 -18.74 -9.72
C GLY A 119 24.09 -19.91 -9.37
N SER A 120 23.50 -19.94 -8.21
CA SER A 120 22.53 -20.97 -7.78
C SER A 120 21.06 -20.59 -8.01
N ILE A 121 20.79 -19.34 -8.38
CA ILE A 121 19.43 -18.75 -8.43
C ILE A 121 19.07 -18.36 -9.88
N LEU A 122 17.79 -18.47 -10.24
CA LEU A 122 17.26 -18.01 -11.54
C LEU A 122 17.14 -16.48 -11.58
N LEU A 123 17.23 -15.89 -12.77
CA LEU A 123 17.14 -14.45 -12.96
C LEU A 123 15.84 -13.86 -12.40
N ASP A 124 14.70 -14.49 -12.64
CA ASP A 124 13.40 -14.06 -12.14
C ASP A 124 13.37 -14.00 -10.60
N SER A 125 13.95 -15.01 -9.94
CA SER A 125 14.05 -15.02 -8.48
C SER A 125 15.02 -13.97 -7.95
N VAL A 126 16.12 -13.69 -8.68
CA VAL A 126 17.05 -12.61 -8.31
C VAL A 126 16.37 -11.25 -8.32
N LEU A 127 15.44 -11.01 -9.22
CA LEU A 127 14.71 -9.74 -9.33
C LEU A 127 13.54 -9.64 -8.34
N SER A 128 12.88 -10.76 -8.04
CA SER A 128 11.66 -10.79 -7.21
C SER A 128 11.93 -11.08 -5.73
N GLU A 129 12.98 -11.84 -5.39
CA GLU A 129 13.23 -12.36 -4.05
C GLU A 129 14.50 -11.76 -3.42
N ARG A 130 14.72 -10.47 -3.57
CA ARG A 130 15.91 -9.74 -3.08
C ARG A 130 16.21 -10.00 -1.60
N GLU A 131 15.17 -10.08 -0.78
CA GLU A 131 15.30 -10.30 0.66
C GLU A 131 15.91 -11.68 0.99
N GLN A 132 15.54 -12.70 0.25
CA GLN A 132 16.13 -14.04 0.43
C GLN A 132 17.62 -14.04 0.05
N ILE A 133 17.99 -13.33 -1.00
CA ILE A 133 19.38 -13.20 -1.43
C ILE A 133 20.19 -12.41 -0.41
N ASN A 134 19.68 -11.30 0.10
CA ASN A 134 20.28 -10.52 1.16
C ASN A 134 20.57 -11.38 2.39
N ASN A 135 19.60 -12.20 2.82
CA ASN A 135 19.74 -13.12 3.95
C ASN A 135 20.75 -14.23 3.67
N ALA A 136 20.75 -14.80 2.47
CA ALA A 136 21.72 -15.83 2.06
C ALA A 136 23.14 -15.26 2.02
N LEU A 137 23.32 -14.07 1.46
CA LEU A 137 24.61 -13.37 1.44
C LEU A 137 25.07 -13.05 2.87
N ARG A 138 24.20 -12.49 3.70
CA ARG A 138 24.50 -12.18 5.10
C ARG A 138 25.00 -13.40 5.86
N THR A 139 24.27 -14.52 5.77
CA THR A 139 24.64 -15.76 6.47
C THR A 139 25.99 -16.28 6.02
N ARG A 140 26.22 -16.33 4.71
CA ARG A 140 27.48 -16.81 4.15
C ARG A 140 28.67 -15.90 4.47
N LEU A 141 28.48 -14.59 4.46
CA LEU A 141 29.52 -13.63 4.80
C LEU A 141 29.83 -13.70 6.30
N ASP A 142 28.81 -13.80 7.16
CA ASP A 142 28.95 -13.89 8.60
C ASP A 142 29.76 -15.14 8.99
N GLU A 143 29.43 -16.32 8.43
CA GLU A 143 30.19 -17.57 8.63
C GLU A 143 31.70 -17.42 8.34
N VAL A 144 32.04 -16.67 7.30
CA VAL A 144 33.45 -16.51 6.90
C VAL A 144 34.16 -15.44 7.72
N THR A 145 33.47 -14.36 8.10
CA THR A 145 34.07 -13.23 8.83
C THR A 145 34.12 -13.45 10.34
N GLU A 146 33.32 -14.38 10.89
CA GLU A 146 33.34 -14.77 12.30
C GLU A 146 34.73 -15.17 12.77
N ARG A 147 35.46 -15.91 11.97
CA ARG A 147 36.89 -16.28 12.27
C ARG A 147 37.82 -15.09 12.45
N TRP A 148 37.47 -13.94 11.88
CA TRP A 148 38.21 -12.69 12.02
C TRP A 148 37.66 -11.80 13.17
N GLY A 149 36.66 -12.28 13.90
CA GLY A 149 36.02 -11.54 14.99
C GLY A 149 35.11 -10.39 14.51
N VAL A 150 34.64 -10.48 13.27
CA VAL A 150 33.73 -9.50 12.66
C VAL A 150 32.39 -10.15 12.41
N LYS A 151 31.34 -9.45 12.82
CA LYS A 151 29.95 -9.86 12.61
C LYS A 151 29.31 -9.04 11.50
N VAL A 152 28.72 -9.72 10.52
CA VAL A 152 27.91 -9.09 9.49
C VAL A 152 26.48 -8.91 10.01
N THR A 153 26.06 -7.68 10.16
CA THR A 153 24.72 -7.34 10.68
C THR A 153 23.67 -7.36 9.58
N ASN A 154 23.99 -6.78 8.43
CA ASN A 154 23.07 -6.74 7.30
C ASN A 154 23.81 -6.75 5.96
N VAL A 155 23.13 -7.15 4.90
CA VAL A 155 23.58 -7.04 3.51
C VAL A 155 22.38 -6.54 2.69
N GLU A 156 22.59 -5.51 1.89
CA GLU A 156 21.56 -4.92 1.05
C GLU A 156 22.03 -4.77 -0.39
N ILE A 157 21.33 -5.45 -1.30
CA ILE A 157 21.54 -5.26 -2.73
C ILE A 157 20.95 -3.90 -3.10
N ARG A 158 21.80 -3.05 -3.66
CA ARG A 158 21.41 -1.70 -4.12
C ARG A 158 20.77 -1.75 -5.50
N GLU A 159 21.51 -2.30 -6.46
CA GLU A 159 21.06 -2.36 -7.85
C GLU A 159 21.35 -3.74 -8.48
N ILE A 160 20.43 -4.16 -9.33
CA ILE A 160 20.59 -5.35 -10.18
C ILE A 160 20.31 -4.92 -11.61
N VAL A 161 21.32 -4.98 -12.45
CA VAL A 161 21.23 -4.55 -13.84
C VAL A 161 21.41 -5.77 -14.77
N PRO A 162 20.31 -6.31 -15.33
CA PRO A 162 20.40 -7.33 -16.37
C PRO A 162 20.83 -6.71 -17.71
N PRO A 163 21.28 -7.52 -18.69
CA PRO A 163 21.59 -7.05 -20.03
C PRO A 163 20.38 -6.38 -20.72
N ARG A 164 20.65 -5.46 -21.62
CA ARG A 164 19.61 -4.68 -22.30
C ARG A 164 18.61 -5.52 -23.08
N ASP A 165 19.06 -6.54 -23.77
CA ASP A 165 18.22 -7.50 -24.50
C ASP A 165 17.24 -8.25 -23.59
N VAL A 166 17.68 -8.62 -22.40
CA VAL A 166 16.85 -9.24 -21.36
C VAL A 166 15.87 -8.21 -20.79
N GLN A 167 16.33 -6.98 -20.50
CA GLN A 167 15.45 -5.90 -20.04
C GLN A 167 14.33 -5.62 -21.06
N ASP A 168 14.66 -5.54 -22.33
CA ASP A 168 13.71 -5.29 -23.39
C ASP A 168 12.70 -6.45 -23.55
N ALA A 169 13.16 -7.70 -23.41
CA ALA A 169 12.28 -8.87 -23.42
C ALA A 169 11.33 -8.86 -22.21
N MET A 170 11.85 -8.59 -21.02
CA MET A 170 11.03 -8.46 -19.79
C MET A 170 10.03 -7.31 -19.88
N ASN A 171 10.43 -6.15 -20.40
CA ASN A 171 9.54 -5.01 -20.60
C ASN A 171 8.38 -5.34 -21.55
N ARG A 172 8.68 -6.05 -22.64
CA ARG A 172 7.63 -6.53 -23.58
C ARG A 172 6.69 -7.52 -22.92
N GLN A 173 7.22 -8.48 -22.16
CA GLN A 173 6.41 -9.45 -21.42
C GLN A 173 5.53 -8.78 -20.37
N LEU A 174 6.07 -7.88 -19.54
CA LEU A 174 5.33 -7.11 -18.56
C LEU A 174 4.24 -6.24 -19.20
N SER A 175 4.55 -5.61 -20.33
CA SER A 175 3.59 -4.80 -21.07
C SER A 175 2.44 -5.64 -21.60
N ALA A 176 2.73 -6.80 -22.19
CA ALA A 176 1.73 -7.74 -22.67
C ALA A 176 0.83 -8.27 -21.54
N GLU A 177 1.44 -8.65 -20.41
CA GLU A 177 0.68 -9.12 -19.24
C GLU A 177 -0.18 -8.01 -18.63
N ARG A 178 0.34 -6.79 -18.53
CA ARG A 178 -0.45 -5.63 -18.06
C ARG A 178 -1.63 -5.34 -18.99
N ASN A 179 -1.41 -5.38 -20.30
CA ASN A 179 -2.47 -5.20 -21.28
C ASN A 179 -3.52 -6.31 -21.18
N ARG A 180 -3.10 -7.56 -21.05
CA ARG A 180 -4.01 -8.70 -20.83
C ARG A 180 -4.88 -8.50 -19.57
N ARG A 181 -4.26 -8.13 -18.46
CA ARG A 181 -4.98 -7.86 -17.20
C ARG A 181 -5.93 -6.68 -17.33
N ALA A 182 -5.50 -5.61 -18.00
CA ALA A 182 -6.35 -4.44 -18.24
C ALA A 182 -7.61 -4.80 -19.02
N VAL A 183 -7.47 -5.53 -20.14
CA VAL A 183 -8.61 -5.99 -20.96
C VAL A 183 -9.55 -6.90 -20.18
N VAL A 184 -9.01 -7.83 -19.40
CA VAL A 184 -9.83 -8.72 -18.55
C VAL A 184 -10.59 -7.92 -17.50
N THR A 185 -9.92 -7.00 -16.79
CA THR A 185 -10.55 -6.16 -15.76
C THR A 185 -11.61 -5.25 -16.35
N GLU A 186 -11.35 -4.63 -17.50
CA GLU A 186 -12.31 -3.80 -18.23
C GLU A 186 -13.55 -4.61 -18.67
N SER A 187 -13.33 -5.80 -19.23
CA SER A 187 -14.41 -6.69 -19.66
C SER A 187 -15.27 -7.17 -18.47
N LEU A 188 -14.65 -7.45 -17.33
CA LEU A 188 -15.39 -7.79 -16.11
C LEU A 188 -16.18 -6.59 -15.60
N GLY A 189 -15.56 -5.41 -15.58
CA GLY A 189 -16.23 -4.17 -15.15
C GLY A 189 -17.42 -3.79 -16.04
N THR A 190 -17.27 -3.89 -17.37
CA THR A 190 -18.36 -3.62 -18.32
C THR A 190 -19.50 -4.64 -18.19
N ARG A 191 -19.17 -5.91 -17.99
CA ARG A 191 -20.17 -6.96 -17.73
C ARG A 191 -20.94 -6.68 -16.44
N GLU A 192 -20.25 -6.38 -15.37
CA GLU A 192 -20.87 -6.10 -14.07
C GLU A 192 -21.74 -4.83 -14.12
N ALA A 193 -21.25 -3.79 -14.78
CA ALA A 193 -22.03 -2.57 -15.00
C ALA A 193 -23.31 -2.84 -15.80
N ALA A 194 -23.22 -3.66 -16.86
CA ALA A 194 -24.41 -4.03 -17.65
C ALA A 194 -25.43 -4.84 -16.84
N ILE A 195 -24.96 -5.76 -15.99
CA ILE A 195 -25.85 -6.53 -15.11
C ILE A 195 -26.54 -5.59 -14.10
N ASN A 196 -25.77 -4.72 -13.44
CA ASN A 196 -26.31 -3.79 -12.45
C ASN A 196 -27.32 -2.82 -13.06
N VAL A 197 -27.04 -2.31 -14.26
CA VAL A 197 -27.99 -1.46 -15.00
C VAL A 197 -29.28 -2.22 -15.35
N ALA A 198 -29.17 -3.45 -15.87
CA ALA A 198 -30.34 -4.28 -16.20
C ALA A 198 -31.17 -4.64 -14.95
N GLU A 199 -30.53 -4.93 -13.85
CA GLU A 199 -31.18 -5.22 -12.58
C GLU A 199 -31.88 -3.99 -12.00
N GLY A 200 -31.22 -2.82 -12.08
CA GLY A 200 -31.82 -1.53 -11.70
C GLY A 200 -33.05 -1.18 -12.56
N GLN A 201 -32.99 -1.40 -13.87
CA GLN A 201 -34.12 -1.19 -14.76
C GLN A 201 -35.29 -2.14 -14.45
N LYS A 202 -35.00 -3.42 -14.23
CA LYS A 202 -36.00 -4.42 -13.79
C LYS A 202 -36.68 -4.00 -12.49
N GLN A 203 -35.90 -3.63 -11.49
CA GLN A 203 -36.43 -3.21 -10.19
C GLN A 203 -37.26 -1.93 -10.31
N SER A 204 -36.82 -0.95 -11.10
CA SER A 204 -37.55 0.27 -11.38
C SER A 204 -38.91 -0.02 -12.05
N ALA A 205 -38.94 -0.91 -13.07
CA ALA A 205 -40.16 -1.30 -13.75
C ALA A 205 -41.16 -2.01 -12.81
N ILE A 206 -40.66 -2.89 -11.93
CA ILE A 206 -41.50 -3.57 -10.93
C ILE A 206 -42.10 -2.56 -9.96
N LEU A 207 -41.30 -1.65 -9.38
CA LEU A 207 -41.76 -0.64 -8.44
C LEU A 207 -42.78 0.32 -9.09
N GLN A 208 -42.57 0.68 -10.36
CA GLN A 208 -43.50 1.52 -11.10
C GLN A 208 -44.83 0.81 -11.38
N ALA A 209 -44.78 -0.49 -11.74
CA ALA A 209 -45.98 -1.29 -11.92
C ALA A 209 -46.76 -1.49 -10.60
N GLU A 210 -46.05 -1.75 -9.50
CA GLU A 210 -46.67 -1.82 -8.18
C GLU A 210 -47.29 -0.50 -7.73
N GLY A 211 -46.56 0.62 -7.92
CA GLY A 211 -47.06 1.96 -7.61
C GLY A 211 -48.30 2.31 -8.40
N THR A 212 -48.36 2.01 -9.72
CA THR A 212 -49.54 2.24 -10.55
C THR A 212 -50.72 1.35 -10.14
N ARG A 213 -50.49 0.10 -9.83
CA ARG A 213 -51.49 -0.82 -9.30
C ARG A 213 -52.06 -0.29 -7.99
N GLN A 214 -51.24 0.12 -7.06
CA GLN A 214 -51.65 0.61 -5.76
C GLN A 214 -52.43 1.93 -5.88
N ALA A 215 -51.99 2.83 -6.76
CA ALA A 215 -52.73 4.06 -7.07
C ALA A 215 -54.10 3.77 -7.65
N GLN A 216 -54.25 2.79 -8.54
CA GLN A 216 -55.57 2.40 -9.10
C GLN A 216 -56.51 1.82 -8.03
N VAL A 217 -55.97 0.96 -7.14
CA VAL A 217 -56.76 0.40 -6.02
C VAL A 217 -57.25 1.51 -5.10
N LEU A 218 -56.34 2.40 -4.65
CA LEU A 218 -56.68 3.50 -3.75
C LEU A 218 -57.69 4.48 -4.40
N ASN A 219 -57.54 4.76 -5.69
CA ASN A 219 -58.49 5.57 -6.43
C ASN A 219 -59.88 4.92 -6.52
N ALA A 220 -59.93 3.59 -6.77
CA ALA A 220 -61.18 2.86 -6.82
C ALA A 220 -61.86 2.78 -5.45
N GLU A 221 -61.11 2.54 -4.38
CA GLU A 221 -61.62 2.56 -3.01
C GLU A 221 -62.13 3.96 -2.60
N GLY A 222 -61.33 5.01 -2.92
CA GLY A 222 -61.72 6.38 -2.69
C GLY A 222 -63.02 6.77 -3.44
N TYR A 223 -63.12 6.33 -4.71
CA TYR A 223 -64.34 6.54 -5.50
C TYR A 223 -65.55 5.78 -4.92
N ALA A 224 -65.36 4.51 -4.52
CA ALA A 224 -66.44 3.73 -3.88
C ALA A 224 -66.89 4.38 -2.57
N GLN A 225 -65.99 4.87 -1.75
CA GLN A 225 -66.28 5.54 -0.50
C GLN A 225 -66.98 6.91 -0.72
N ALA A 226 -66.55 7.64 -1.76
CA ALA A 226 -67.23 8.86 -2.18
C ALA A 226 -68.68 8.60 -2.62
N LEU A 227 -68.93 7.55 -3.44
CA LEU A 227 -70.29 7.15 -3.85
C LEU A 227 -71.13 6.71 -2.65
N GLU A 228 -70.58 5.96 -1.72
CA GLU A 228 -71.29 5.54 -0.50
C GLU A 228 -71.72 6.76 0.36
N ASN A 229 -70.78 7.72 0.51
CA ASN A 229 -71.08 8.97 1.24
C ASN A 229 -72.17 9.82 0.52
N ILE A 230 -72.12 9.93 -0.82
CA ILE A 230 -73.09 10.58 -1.64
C ILE A 230 -74.45 9.87 -1.49
N TYR A 231 -74.46 8.53 -1.57
CA TYR A 231 -75.71 7.76 -1.39
C TYR A 231 -76.32 7.94 0.01
N LYS A 232 -75.51 7.89 1.06
CA LYS A 232 -75.97 8.15 2.45
C LYS A 232 -76.53 9.55 2.58
N ALA A 233 -75.90 10.56 2.04
CA ALA A 233 -76.36 11.92 2.02
C ALA A 233 -77.64 12.07 1.21
N ALA A 234 -77.75 11.48 0.01
CA ALA A 234 -78.88 11.50 -0.85
C ALA A 234 -80.17 10.84 -0.22
N LYS A 235 -79.95 9.76 0.55
CA LYS A 235 -81.07 9.07 1.25
C LYS A 235 -81.67 9.90 2.37
N SER A 236 -81.01 10.92 2.89
CA SER A 236 -81.46 11.85 3.92
C SER A 236 -82.06 13.13 3.34
N ILE A 237 -82.04 13.32 2.02
CA ILE A 237 -82.54 14.56 1.37
C ILE A 237 -83.92 14.33 0.79
N ASP A 238 -84.84 15.25 1.06
CA ASP A 238 -86.21 15.26 0.52
C ASP A 238 -86.21 15.46 -1.02
N SER A 239 -87.10 14.79 -1.72
CA SER A 239 -87.28 14.83 -3.18
C SER A 239 -87.31 16.24 -3.75
N LYS A 240 -87.85 17.19 -3.02
CA LYS A 240 -87.91 18.62 -3.40
C LYS A 240 -86.49 19.27 -3.46
N THR A 241 -85.62 18.91 -2.54
CA THR A 241 -84.23 19.43 -2.50
C THR A 241 -83.39 18.90 -3.64
N ILE A 242 -83.60 17.64 -4.04
CA ILE A 242 -82.91 17.03 -5.22
C ILE A 242 -83.30 17.77 -6.51
N THR A 243 -84.59 18.08 -6.65
CA THR A 243 -85.11 18.82 -7.79
C THR A 243 -84.56 20.23 -7.87
N LEU A 244 -84.47 20.94 -6.73
CA LEU A 244 -83.81 22.26 -6.66
C LEU A 244 -82.33 22.21 -7.07
N LYS A 245 -81.58 21.21 -6.60
CA LYS A 245 -80.19 21.07 -6.92
C LYS A 245 -79.99 20.71 -8.41
N TYR A 246 -80.90 19.95 -8.98
CA TYR A 246 -80.92 19.66 -10.40
C TYR A 246 -81.08 20.93 -11.25
N PHE A 247 -82.00 21.83 -10.84
CA PHE A 247 -82.20 23.11 -11.50
C PHE A 247 -81.00 24.06 -11.34
N ASP A 248 -80.37 24.06 -10.18
CA ASP A 248 -79.10 24.80 -9.99
C ASP A 248 -78.02 24.33 -10.98
N THR A 249 -77.83 23.01 -11.08
CA THR A 249 -76.85 22.42 -12.02
C THR A 249 -77.14 22.72 -13.48
N LEU A 250 -78.44 22.70 -13.85
CA LEU A 250 -78.89 23.09 -15.19
C LEU A 250 -78.65 24.59 -15.48
N LYS A 251 -78.80 25.43 -14.47
CA LYS A 251 -78.51 26.86 -14.58
C LYS A 251 -77.05 27.12 -14.79
N ASP A 252 -76.18 26.40 -14.07
CA ASP A 252 -74.69 26.48 -14.20
C ASP A 252 -74.21 25.94 -15.54
N LEU A 253 -74.82 24.85 -16.03
CA LEU A 253 -74.59 24.34 -17.37
C LEU A 253 -75.06 25.34 -18.45
N GLY A 254 -76.19 26.05 -18.24
CA GLY A 254 -76.72 27.05 -19.15
C GLY A 254 -75.89 28.34 -19.24
N ALA A 255 -75.04 28.61 -18.25
CA ALA A 255 -74.18 29.77 -18.22
C ALA A 255 -72.86 29.56 -19.06
N SER A 256 -72.58 28.36 -19.57
CA SER A 256 -71.44 28.05 -20.40
C SER A 256 -71.72 28.36 -21.90
N PRO A 257 -70.86 29.13 -22.57
CA PRO A 257 -71.08 29.59 -23.95
C PRO A 257 -71.03 28.49 -25.03
N SER A 258 -70.77 27.22 -24.69
CA SER A 258 -70.64 26.11 -25.62
C SER A 258 -71.56 24.93 -25.33
N THR A 259 -72.71 25.10 -24.71
CA THR A 259 -73.57 24.03 -24.19
C THR A 259 -74.45 23.48 -25.27
N LYS A 260 -74.33 22.19 -25.65
CA LYS A 260 -75.38 21.43 -26.34
C LYS A 260 -76.25 20.76 -25.31
N TYR A 261 -77.51 21.15 -25.29
CA TYR A 261 -78.51 20.54 -24.37
C TYR A 261 -78.97 19.19 -24.94
N ILE A 262 -78.61 18.13 -24.26
CA ILE A 262 -79.16 16.78 -24.46
C ILE A 262 -80.08 16.53 -23.28
N PHE A 263 -81.41 16.58 -23.52
CA PHE A 263 -82.37 16.23 -22.51
C PHE A 263 -82.56 14.72 -22.50
N PRO A 264 -82.23 14.04 -21.40
CA PRO A 264 -82.58 12.63 -21.24
C PRO A 264 -84.10 12.45 -21.22
N MET A 265 -84.59 11.39 -21.81
CA MET A 265 -86.08 11.13 -21.86
C MET A 265 -86.67 10.96 -20.46
N GLU A 266 -85.90 10.65 -19.46
CA GLU A 266 -86.34 10.54 -18.05
C GLU A 266 -86.82 11.89 -17.46
N PHE A 267 -86.48 13.03 -18.06
CA PHE A 267 -86.91 14.36 -17.63
C PHE A 267 -88.46 14.53 -17.75
N THR A 268 -89.08 13.92 -18.71
CA THR A 268 -90.55 13.94 -18.89
C THR A 268 -91.26 13.16 -17.82
N SER A 269 -90.69 12.16 -17.18
CA SER A 269 -91.25 11.40 -16.07
C SER A 269 -91.25 12.21 -14.76
N LEU A 270 -90.18 12.96 -14.48
CA LEU A 270 -90.05 13.80 -13.33
C LEU A 270 -91.02 15.01 -13.37
N LEU A 271 -91.25 15.59 -14.52
CA LEU A 271 -92.25 16.61 -14.73
C LEU A 271 -93.72 16.12 -14.50
N LYS A 272 -93.94 14.83 -14.81
CA LYS A 272 -95.26 14.22 -14.64
C LYS A 272 -95.66 14.06 -13.17
N ASP A 273 -94.75 13.76 -12.31
CA ASP A 273 -94.93 13.65 -10.85
C ASP A 273 -95.12 15.04 -10.19
N PHE A 274 -94.47 16.09 -10.76
CA PHE A 274 -94.62 17.45 -10.27
C PHE A 274 -95.97 18.07 -10.61
N ILE A 275 -96.52 17.71 -11.74
CA ILE A 275 -97.85 18.21 -12.21
C ILE A 275 -98.97 17.46 -11.51
N LYS A 276 -98.85 16.20 -11.15
CA LYS A 276 -99.80 15.39 -10.44
C LYS A 276 -100.03 15.72 -8.96
N GLY A 277 -99.10 16.48 -8.33
CA GLY A 277 -99.17 16.90 -6.95
C GLY A 277 -99.96 18.21 -6.71
N ARG A 278 -100.76 18.60 -7.68
CA ARG A 278 -101.52 19.86 -7.61
C ARG A 278 -103.06 19.66 -7.81
N GLU A 279 -103.56 18.52 -7.41
CA GLU A 279 -104.95 18.29 -7.15
C GLU A 279 -105.20 17.96 -5.67
#